data_006d84aca2b57722b8cadcad8f8cfa8e
#
_entry.id   006d84aca2b57722b8cadcad8f8cfa8e
#
_cell.length_a   1.000
_cell.length_b   1.000
_cell.length_c   1.000
_cell.angle_alpha   90.00
_cell.angle_beta   90.00
_cell.angle_gamma   90.00
#
_symmetry.space_group_name_H-M   'P 1'
#
loop_
_entity.id
_entity.type
_entity.pdbx_description
1 polymer ?
#
loop_
_entity_poly.entity_id
_entity_poly.type
_entity_poly.pdbx_seq_one_letter_code
_entity_poly.pdbx_strand_id
1 'polypeptide(L)'
;MESFDDFKSQILAILGDENRKRFSDEMLKTGLRSALTDYDRYCPCVREIISSVEAIDEQTFTVLPQPTANQQLYGILWIDPATKQIIEPSFIATPSDSGLRIRPDRKIPLSVGDPISLRVREAHSIQGLDSSAITSVPIMHRSFLCEGAAGYALQVRASAITEVFGKRPEDSARLLQLSRELLDRFHAVLADLSRTGGEWAGAVFPSKGFEI
;
A
#
# COMPACT_ATOMS: atom_id res chain seq x y z
N MET A 1 15.86 -7.21 5.85
CA MET A 1 14.84 -6.43 5.14
C MET A 1 14.39 -7.31 3.97
N GLU A 2 13.11 -7.60 3.82
CA GLU A 2 12.65 -8.53 2.79
C GLU A 2 12.65 -7.86 1.42
N SER A 3 13.15 -8.59 0.42
CA SER A 3 13.30 -8.13 -0.96
C SER A 3 12.37 -8.90 -1.90
N PHE A 4 12.25 -8.47 -3.15
CA PHE A 4 11.55 -9.22 -4.19
C PHE A 4 12.05 -10.67 -4.33
N ASP A 5 13.36 -10.91 -4.15
CA ASP A 5 13.92 -12.26 -4.24
C ASP A 5 13.40 -13.19 -3.13
N ASP A 6 13.13 -12.64 -1.94
CA ASP A 6 12.54 -13.39 -0.84
C ASP A 6 11.09 -13.79 -1.16
N PHE A 7 10.27 -12.83 -1.65
CA PHE A 7 8.90 -13.10 -2.12
C PHE A 7 8.89 -14.09 -3.27
N LYS A 8 9.77 -13.91 -4.26
CA LYS A 8 9.92 -14.78 -5.42
C LYS A 8 10.20 -16.21 -5.00
N SER A 9 11.13 -16.42 -4.08
CA SER A 9 11.48 -17.76 -3.58
C SER A 9 10.27 -18.45 -2.96
N GLN A 10 9.48 -17.74 -2.16
CA GLN A 10 8.28 -18.29 -1.54
C GLN A 10 7.15 -18.55 -2.57
N ILE A 11 6.96 -17.64 -3.53
CA ILE A 11 5.98 -17.85 -4.62
C ILE A 11 6.33 -19.09 -5.43
N LEU A 12 7.62 -19.27 -5.78
CA LEU A 12 8.08 -20.45 -6.52
C LEU A 12 7.88 -21.75 -5.73
N ALA A 13 8.07 -21.73 -4.42
CA ALA A 13 7.78 -22.88 -3.56
C ALA A 13 6.29 -23.23 -3.57
N ILE A 14 5.38 -22.25 -3.47
CA ILE A 14 3.93 -22.47 -3.57
C ILE A 14 3.54 -23.05 -4.94
N LEU A 15 4.19 -22.59 -6.02
CA LEU A 15 3.95 -23.04 -7.38
C LEU A 15 4.61 -24.40 -7.70
N GLY A 16 5.45 -24.93 -6.80
CA GLY A 16 6.25 -26.15 -7.03
C GLY A 16 7.19 -25.98 -8.23
N ASP A 17 7.77 -24.82 -8.44
CA ASP A 17 8.70 -24.49 -9.54
C ASP A 17 10.02 -23.92 -9.06
N GLU A 18 10.59 -24.50 -8.02
CA GLU A 18 11.87 -24.07 -7.42
C GLU A 18 12.99 -24.02 -8.47
N ASN A 19 12.93 -24.84 -9.50
CA ASN A 19 13.90 -24.87 -10.60
C ASN A 19 13.66 -23.76 -11.66
N ARG A 20 12.68 -22.89 -11.50
CA ARG A 20 12.36 -21.75 -12.40
C ARG A 20 12.18 -22.14 -13.87
N LYS A 21 11.57 -23.29 -14.14
CA LYS A 21 11.38 -23.79 -15.51
C LYS A 21 10.05 -23.36 -16.13
N ARG A 22 9.06 -23.06 -15.28
CA ARG A 22 7.69 -22.83 -15.71
C ARG A 22 7.24 -21.38 -15.61
N PHE A 23 7.77 -20.63 -14.63
CA PHE A 23 7.41 -19.25 -14.39
C PHE A 23 8.60 -18.32 -14.59
N SER A 24 8.45 -17.34 -15.48
CA SER A 24 9.45 -16.28 -15.65
C SER A 24 9.36 -15.25 -14.55
N ASP A 25 10.46 -14.51 -14.35
CA ASP A 25 10.49 -13.41 -13.39
C ASP A 25 9.40 -12.37 -13.66
N GLU A 26 9.10 -12.12 -14.93
CA GLU A 26 8.06 -11.15 -15.29
C GLU A 26 6.64 -11.63 -14.93
N MET A 27 6.35 -12.93 -15.09
CA MET A 27 5.10 -13.53 -14.62
C MET A 27 4.95 -13.39 -13.10
N LEU A 28 6.03 -13.61 -12.35
CA LEU A 28 6.04 -13.49 -10.89
C LEU A 28 5.87 -12.04 -10.43
N LYS A 29 6.53 -11.09 -11.10
CA LYS A 29 6.36 -9.65 -10.84
C LYS A 29 4.94 -9.20 -11.13
N THR A 30 4.37 -9.62 -12.26
CA THR A 30 2.98 -9.31 -12.62
C THR A 30 2.01 -9.87 -11.58
N GLY A 31 2.18 -11.12 -11.17
CA GLY A 31 1.38 -11.73 -10.12
C GLY A 31 1.48 -10.97 -8.79
N LEU A 32 2.69 -10.57 -8.40
CA LEU A 32 2.91 -9.84 -7.14
C LEU A 32 2.33 -8.41 -7.19
N ARG A 33 2.44 -7.71 -8.33
CA ARG A 33 1.80 -6.39 -8.52
C ARG A 33 0.27 -6.47 -8.40
N SER A 34 -0.33 -7.50 -9.00
CA SER A 34 -1.78 -7.72 -8.90
C SER A 34 -2.21 -7.98 -7.47
N ALA A 35 -1.48 -8.85 -6.74
CA ALA A 35 -1.75 -9.14 -5.35
C ALA A 35 -1.58 -7.89 -4.45
N LEU A 36 -0.53 -7.07 -4.67
CA LEU A 36 -0.34 -5.80 -3.97
C LEU A 36 -1.49 -4.82 -4.24
N THR A 37 -1.96 -4.74 -5.48
CA THR A 37 -3.08 -3.86 -5.84
C THR A 37 -4.35 -4.22 -5.08
N ASP A 38 -4.65 -5.51 -4.93
CA ASP A 38 -5.79 -5.94 -4.13
C ASP A 38 -5.52 -5.74 -2.64
N TYR A 39 -4.32 -6.05 -2.17
CA TYR A 39 -3.95 -5.84 -0.78
C TYR A 39 -4.10 -4.39 -0.34
N ASP A 40 -3.66 -3.42 -1.16
CA ASP A 40 -3.75 -1.99 -0.89
C ASP A 40 -5.18 -1.46 -0.75
N ARG A 41 -6.16 -2.13 -1.37
CA ARG A 41 -7.58 -1.78 -1.22
C ARG A 41 -8.11 -2.08 0.18
N TYR A 42 -7.60 -3.12 0.83
CA TYR A 42 -8.06 -3.58 2.14
C TYR A 42 -7.13 -3.13 3.28
N CYS A 43 -5.85 -3.04 3.00
CA CYS A 43 -4.80 -2.72 3.96
C CYS A 43 -3.86 -1.64 3.39
N PRO A 44 -4.31 -0.40 3.18
CA PRO A 44 -3.46 0.66 2.64
C PRO A 44 -2.30 0.97 3.58
N CYS A 45 -1.14 1.30 3.01
CA CYS A 45 0.00 1.81 3.78
C CYS A 45 -0.33 3.21 4.29
N VAL A 46 -0.45 3.35 5.60
CA VAL A 46 -0.74 4.63 6.26
C VAL A 46 0.56 5.22 6.79
N ARG A 47 0.82 6.48 6.46
CA ARG A 47 1.95 7.25 6.99
C ARG A 47 1.50 8.58 7.55
N GLU A 48 2.28 9.09 8.50
CA GLU A 48 2.18 10.46 8.97
C GLU A 48 3.32 11.29 8.40
N ILE A 49 2.97 12.45 7.85
CA ILE A 49 3.91 13.47 7.39
C ILE A 49 3.75 14.67 8.31
N ILE A 50 4.82 15.03 8.99
CA ILE A 50 4.83 16.25 9.78
C ILE A 50 5.10 17.41 8.83
N SER A 51 4.18 18.34 8.78
CA SER A 51 4.22 19.54 7.94
C SER A 51 4.12 20.78 8.82
N SER A 52 4.64 21.90 8.33
CA SER A 52 4.50 23.20 9.00
C SER A 52 3.42 24.02 8.32
N VAL A 53 2.71 24.81 9.07
CA VAL A 53 1.79 25.83 8.55
C VAL A 53 2.61 27.00 7.99
N GLU A 54 2.57 27.23 6.69
CA GLU A 54 3.35 28.28 6.01
C GLU A 54 2.56 29.59 5.87
N ALA A 55 1.25 29.48 5.67
CA ALA A 55 0.37 30.63 5.53
C ALA A 55 -1.02 30.32 6.06
N ILE A 56 -1.67 31.33 6.63
CA ILE A 56 -3.05 31.24 7.10
C ILE A 56 -3.84 32.36 6.41
N ASP A 57 -4.96 31.98 5.84
CA ASP A 57 -5.97 32.85 5.27
C ASP A 57 -7.26 32.70 6.11
N GLU A 58 -8.30 33.49 5.86
CA GLU A 58 -9.52 33.55 6.72
C GLU A 58 -10.11 32.19 7.08
N GLN A 59 -10.10 31.23 6.14
CA GLN A 59 -10.70 29.91 6.30
C GLN A 59 -9.79 28.77 5.82
N THR A 60 -8.58 29.09 5.39
CA THR A 60 -7.65 28.12 4.83
C THR A 60 -6.26 28.29 5.41
N PHE A 61 -5.48 27.23 5.39
CA PHE A 61 -4.06 27.30 5.67
C PHE A 61 -3.27 26.47 4.65
N THR A 62 -2.03 26.83 4.43
CA THR A 62 -1.11 26.13 3.52
C THR A 62 -0.04 25.44 4.34
N VAL A 63 0.30 24.20 3.97
CA VAL A 63 1.32 23.40 4.65
C VAL A 63 2.39 22.88 3.72
N LEU A 64 3.61 22.74 4.25
CA LEU A 64 4.77 22.10 3.62
C LEU A 64 5.48 21.18 4.63
N PRO A 65 6.05 20.04 4.20
CA PRO A 65 5.95 19.50 2.84
C PRO A 65 4.53 19.01 2.53
N GLN A 66 4.16 19.06 1.25
CA GLN A 66 2.91 18.48 0.79
C GLN A 66 3.09 16.99 0.47
N PRO A 67 2.01 16.18 0.53
CA PRO A 67 2.03 14.81 0.04
C PRO A 67 2.47 14.73 -1.43
N THR A 68 3.19 13.69 -1.77
CA THR A 68 3.59 13.42 -3.16
C THR A 68 2.39 12.99 -4.01
N ALA A 69 2.54 12.97 -5.34
CA ALA A 69 1.48 12.57 -6.26
C ALA A 69 0.95 11.14 -6.02
N ASN A 70 1.76 10.27 -5.41
CA ASN A 70 1.39 8.88 -5.11
C ASN A 70 0.79 8.71 -3.71
N GLN A 71 0.63 9.79 -2.96
CA GLN A 71 0.11 9.80 -1.60
C GLN A 71 -1.26 10.49 -1.57
N GLN A 72 -2.26 9.78 -1.08
CA GLN A 72 -3.59 10.33 -0.88
C GLN A 72 -3.77 10.82 0.56
N LEU A 73 -3.95 12.12 0.74
CA LEU A 73 -4.31 12.68 2.04
C LEU A 73 -5.71 12.21 2.44
N TYR A 74 -5.85 11.66 3.64
CA TYR A 74 -7.14 11.22 4.17
C TYR A 74 -7.43 11.71 5.59
N GLY A 75 -6.45 12.27 6.29
CA GLY A 75 -6.61 12.80 7.62
C GLY A 75 -5.63 13.91 7.94
N ILE A 76 -6.05 14.78 8.83
CA ILE A 76 -5.24 15.84 9.39
C ILE A 76 -5.36 15.73 10.91
N LEU A 77 -4.24 15.84 11.59
CA LEU A 77 -4.18 15.81 13.02
C LEU A 77 -3.38 17.01 13.52
N TRP A 78 -3.97 17.78 14.39
CA TRP A 78 -3.30 18.88 15.07
C TRP A 78 -3.41 18.68 16.58
N ILE A 79 -2.30 18.93 17.26
CA ILE A 79 -2.26 18.86 18.73
C ILE A 79 -2.24 20.30 19.24
N ASP A 80 -3.29 20.68 19.95
CA ASP A 80 -3.36 22.00 20.59
C ASP A 80 -2.22 22.13 21.62
N PRO A 81 -1.31 23.08 21.44
CA PRO A 81 -0.16 23.22 22.33
C PRO A 81 -0.56 23.61 23.75
N ALA A 82 -1.71 24.28 23.92
CA ALA A 82 -2.20 24.74 25.23
C ALA A 82 -2.94 23.64 26.00
N THR A 83 -3.85 22.94 25.33
CA THR A 83 -4.72 21.93 25.98
C THR A 83 -4.23 20.51 25.84
N LYS A 84 -3.26 20.26 24.93
CA LYS A 84 -2.78 18.93 24.52
C LYS A 84 -3.88 18.05 23.91
N GLN A 85 -4.99 18.64 23.51
CA GLN A 85 -6.07 17.92 22.84
C GLN A 85 -5.71 17.65 21.38
N ILE A 86 -6.04 16.45 20.93
CA ILE A 86 -5.93 16.08 19.51
C ILE A 86 -7.18 16.55 18.81
N ILE A 87 -6.99 17.29 17.73
CA ILE A 87 -8.07 17.81 16.88
C ILE A 87 -7.92 17.18 15.50
N GLU A 88 -8.95 16.45 15.08
CA GLU A 88 -9.08 15.84 13.77
C GLU A 88 -10.28 16.48 13.05
N PRO A 89 -10.06 17.53 12.23
CA PRO A 89 -11.14 18.17 11.50
C PRO A 89 -11.44 17.39 10.22
N SER A 90 -12.68 17.45 9.75
CA SER A 90 -12.99 17.19 8.35
C SER A 90 -12.44 18.36 7.51
N PHE A 91 -12.04 18.11 6.27
CA PHE A 91 -11.35 19.10 5.48
C PHE A 91 -11.56 18.91 3.98
N ILE A 92 -11.29 19.99 3.23
CA ILE A 92 -11.07 19.95 1.79
C ILE A 92 -9.62 20.35 1.55
N ALA A 93 -8.87 19.55 0.81
CA ALA A 93 -7.50 19.83 0.46
C ALA A 93 -7.37 20.05 -1.05
N THR A 94 -6.65 21.09 -1.44
CA THR A 94 -6.38 21.43 -2.84
C THR A 94 -4.89 21.71 -3.02
N PRO A 95 -4.21 21.05 -3.99
CA PRO A 95 -2.85 21.39 -4.34
C PRO A 95 -2.75 22.87 -4.79
N SER A 96 -1.66 23.53 -4.44
CA SER A 96 -1.33 24.88 -4.91
C SER A 96 0.16 24.98 -5.20
N ASP A 97 0.58 26.02 -5.91
CA ASP A 97 2.00 26.24 -6.25
C ASP A 97 2.87 26.45 -5.00
N SER A 98 2.27 26.91 -3.91
CA SER A 98 2.96 27.17 -2.63
C SER A 98 2.85 26.03 -1.62
N GLY A 99 2.24 24.89 -1.98
CA GLY A 99 2.06 23.77 -1.07
C GLY A 99 0.64 23.20 -1.11
N LEU A 100 0.24 22.48 -0.07
CA LEU A 100 -1.10 21.94 0.07
C LEU A 100 -1.98 22.94 0.83
N ARG A 101 -3.02 23.49 0.15
CA ARG A 101 -4.01 24.35 0.78
C ARG A 101 -5.11 23.52 1.40
N ILE A 102 -5.39 23.73 2.68
CA ILE A 102 -6.35 22.98 3.48
C ILE A 102 -7.42 23.93 4.00
N ARG A 103 -8.68 23.56 3.80
CA ARG A 103 -9.83 24.21 4.38
C ARG A 103 -10.55 23.25 5.34
N PRO A 104 -10.39 23.43 6.66
CA PRO A 104 -11.10 22.61 7.63
C PRO A 104 -12.60 22.99 7.71
N ASP A 105 -13.42 22.05 8.16
CA ASP A 105 -14.86 22.26 8.42
C ASP A 105 -15.13 23.15 9.63
N ARG A 106 -14.16 23.29 10.52
CA ARG A 106 -14.21 24.15 11.71
C ARG A 106 -12.91 24.94 11.85
N LYS A 107 -13.01 26.09 12.48
CA LYS A 107 -11.81 26.92 12.75
C LYS A 107 -10.89 26.21 13.72
N ILE A 108 -9.63 26.09 13.32
CA ILE A 108 -8.54 25.58 14.15
C ILE A 108 -7.67 26.77 14.56
N PRO A 109 -7.29 26.92 15.83
CA PRO A 109 -6.47 28.05 16.30
C PRO A 109 -4.98 27.80 15.96
N LEU A 110 -4.66 27.82 14.66
CA LEU A 110 -3.31 27.63 14.13
C LEU A 110 -2.58 28.94 14.05
N SER A 111 -1.25 28.88 14.17
CA SER A 111 -0.30 29.95 13.87
C SER A 111 0.66 29.49 12.77
N VAL A 112 1.24 30.45 12.04
CA VAL A 112 2.31 30.16 11.08
C VAL A 112 3.49 29.54 11.83
N GLY A 113 4.02 28.45 11.31
CA GLY A 113 5.06 27.64 11.95
C GLY A 113 4.55 26.49 12.82
N ASP A 114 3.24 26.42 13.10
CA ASP A 114 2.69 25.31 13.88
C ASP A 114 2.88 23.97 13.14
N PRO A 115 3.30 22.91 13.85
CA PRO A 115 3.37 21.58 13.27
C PRO A 115 1.97 21.00 13.13
N ILE A 116 1.72 20.34 11.99
CA ILE A 116 0.51 19.60 11.71
C ILE A 116 0.87 18.24 11.15
N SER A 117 0.19 17.19 11.60
CA SER A 117 0.37 15.86 11.06
C SER A 117 -0.63 15.58 9.96
N LEU A 118 -0.13 15.25 8.77
CA LEU A 118 -0.92 14.83 7.61
C LEU A 118 -0.91 13.30 7.55
N ARG A 119 -2.07 12.68 7.63
CA ARG A 119 -2.22 11.24 7.43
C ARG A 119 -2.44 10.95 5.96
N VAL A 120 -1.52 10.22 5.36
CA VAL A 120 -1.57 9.87 3.94
C VAL A 120 -1.66 8.36 3.75
N ARG A 121 -2.34 7.95 2.69
CA ARG A 121 -2.34 6.58 2.18
C ARG A 121 -1.43 6.52 0.97
N GLU A 122 -0.63 5.48 0.90
CA GLU A 122 0.20 5.17 -0.28
C GLU A 122 0.11 3.67 -0.58
N ALA A 123 0.48 3.29 -1.81
CA ALA A 123 0.59 1.89 -2.17
C ALA A 123 1.77 1.24 -1.44
N HIS A 124 1.61 -0.03 -1.06
CA HIS A 124 2.72 -0.80 -0.52
C HIS A 124 3.80 -1.01 -1.58
N SER A 125 5.03 -1.06 -1.10
CA SER A 125 6.21 -1.31 -1.92
C SER A 125 6.96 -2.56 -1.44
N ILE A 126 7.69 -3.20 -2.35
CA ILE A 126 8.60 -4.30 -2.05
C ILE A 126 9.96 -3.95 -2.64
N GLN A 127 11.01 -4.02 -1.83
CA GLN A 127 12.37 -3.71 -2.24
C GLN A 127 12.78 -4.56 -3.46
N GLY A 128 13.26 -3.90 -4.52
CA GLY A 128 13.63 -4.54 -5.78
C GLY A 128 12.47 -4.83 -6.73
N LEU A 129 11.21 -4.59 -6.33
CA LEU A 129 10.07 -4.53 -7.23
C LEU A 129 9.88 -3.06 -7.65
N ASP A 130 9.77 -2.83 -8.96
CA ASP A 130 9.51 -1.49 -9.54
C ASP A 130 10.47 -0.39 -9.04
N SER A 131 11.76 -0.76 -8.86
CA SER A 131 12.82 0.15 -8.37
C SER A 131 12.60 0.66 -6.94
N SER A 132 11.71 0.04 -6.18
CA SER A 132 11.51 0.41 -4.78
C SER A 132 12.74 0.11 -3.93
N ALA A 133 13.10 1.04 -3.06
CA ALA A 133 14.24 0.90 -2.14
C ALA A 133 13.88 0.18 -0.83
N ILE A 134 12.60 0.09 -0.51
CA ILE A 134 12.10 -0.45 0.78
C ILE A 134 10.93 -1.38 0.58
N THR A 135 10.72 -2.27 1.56
CA THR A 135 9.50 -3.07 1.69
C THR A 135 8.64 -2.49 2.81
N SER A 136 7.41 -2.10 2.49
CA SER A 136 6.42 -1.57 3.44
C SER A 136 5.38 -2.61 3.87
N VAL A 137 5.35 -3.79 3.24
CA VAL A 137 4.45 -4.89 3.62
C VAL A 137 4.88 -5.47 4.96
N PRO A 138 3.98 -5.59 5.95
CA PRO A 138 4.28 -6.25 7.22
C PRO A 138 4.69 -7.73 7.03
N ILE A 139 5.69 -8.18 7.78
CA ILE A 139 6.23 -9.54 7.65
C ILE A 139 5.16 -10.63 7.84
N MET A 140 4.20 -10.39 8.73
CA MET A 140 3.10 -11.31 9.01
C MET A 140 2.12 -11.48 7.84
N HIS A 141 2.10 -10.51 6.91
CA HIS A 141 1.21 -10.54 5.74
C HIS A 141 1.86 -11.17 4.50
N ARG A 142 3.16 -11.47 4.58
CA ARG A 142 3.93 -12.01 3.47
C ARG A 142 3.35 -13.32 2.92
N SER A 143 3.01 -14.26 3.80
CA SER A 143 2.59 -15.60 3.39
C SER A 143 1.37 -15.57 2.47
N PHE A 144 0.30 -14.92 2.92
CA PHE A 144 -0.93 -14.86 2.11
C PHE A 144 -0.78 -13.94 0.89
N LEU A 145 0.06 -12.91 0.95
CA LEU A 145 0.39 -12.09 -0.22
C LEU A 145 1.11 -12.93 -1.29
N CYS A 146 2.02 -13.82 -0.89
CA CYS A 146 2.66 -14.77 -1.80
C CYS A 146 1.65 -15.78 -2.39
N GLU A 147 0.63 -16.22 -1.63
CA GLU A 147 -0.45 -17.05 -2.17
C GLU A 147 -1.26 -16.31 -3.24
N GLY A 148 -1.64 -15.06 -2.97
CA GLY A 148 -2.29 -14.20 -3.97
C GLY A 148 -1.45 -14.01 -5.22
N ALA A 149 -0.16 -13.71 -5.05
CA ALA A 149 0.78 -13.55 -6.16
C ALA A 149 0.95 -14.83 -6.98
N ALA A 150 1.00 -15.99 -6.34
CA ALA A 150 1.03 -17.29 -7.00
C ALA A 150 -0.26 -17.54 -7.81
N GLY A 151 -1.43 -17.20 -7.26
CA GLY A 151 -2.71 -17.28 -7.94
C GLY A 151 -2.73 -16.45 -9.21
N TYR A 152 -2.32 -15.18 -9.15
CA TYR A 152 -2.23 -14.31 -10.33
C TYR A 152 -1.18 -14.79 -11.34
N ALA A 153 -0.01 -15.26 -10.89
CA ALA A 153 1.01 -15.82 -11.79
C ALA A 153 0.50 -17.04 -12.56
N LEU A 154 -0.34 -17.88 -11.94
CA LEU A 154 -1.01 -19.01 -12.62
C LEU A 154 -1.97 -18.53 -13.70
N GLN A 155 -2.73 -17.43 -13.49
CA GLN A 155 -3.60 -16.84 -14.52
C GLN A 155 -2.78 -16.37 -15.73
N VAL A 156 -1.72 -15.61 -15.48
CA VAL A 156 -0.82 -15.12 -16.54
C VAL A 156 -0.26 -16.30 -17.35
N ARG A 157 0.18 -17.35 -16.66
CA ARG A 157 0.69 -18.56 -17.35
C ARG A 157 -0.40 -19.30 -18.13
N ALA A 158 -1.60 -19.45 -17.55
CA ALA A 158 -2.70 -20.12 -18.24
C ALA A 158 -3.06 -19.40 -19.54
N SER A 159 -3.11 -18.06 -19.53
CA SER A 159 -3.34 -17.25 -20.72
C SER A 159 -2.24 -17.45 -21.76
N ALA A 160 -0.97 -17.40 -21.36
CA ALA A 160 0.17 -17.61 -22.24
C ALA A 160 0.19 -19.02 -22.88
N ILE A 161 -0.28 -20.05 -22.17
CA ILE A 161 -0.39 -21.41 -22.71
C ILE A 161 -1.52 -21.50 -23.74
N THR A 162 -2.63 -20.82 -23.51
CA THR A 162 -3.78 -20.83 -24.43
C THR A 162 -3.44 -20.20 -25.78
N GLU A 163 -2.53 -19.24 -25.81
CA GLU A 163 -2.07 -18.58 -27.05
C GLU A 163 -1.12 -19.44 -27.90
N VAL A 164 -0.54 -20.49 -27.32
CA VAL A 164 0.41 -21.37 -28.04
C VAL A 164 -0.33 -22.51 -28.69
N PHE A 165 -0.38 -22.52 -30.04
CA PHE A 165 -0.93 -23.59 -30.81
C PHE A 165 -0.31 -24.95 -30.46
N GLY A 166 -1.16 -25.96 -30.17
CA GLY A 166 -0.74 -27.35 -29.94
C GLY A 166 -0.58 -27.76 -28.48
N LYS A 167 -0.81 -26.88 -27.49
CA LYS A 167 -0.89 -27.27 -26.07
C LYS A 167 -2.31 -27.73 -25.71
N ARG A 168 -2.39 -28.67 -24.75
CA ARG A 168 -3.65 -29.25 -24.33
C ARG A 168 -4.49 -28.24 -23.54
N PRO A 169 -5.77 -28.01 -23.91
CA PRO A 169 -6.66 -27.09 -23.16
C PRO A 169 -6.79 -27.45 -21.68
N GLU A 170 -6.66 -28.75 -21.35
CA GLU A 170 -6.73 -29.31 -20.01
C GLU A 170 -5.65 -28.73 -19.07
N ASP A 171 -4.45 -28.44 -19.58
CA ASP A 171 -3.37 -27.86 -18.79
C ASP A 171 -3.71 -26.42 -18.34
N SER A 172 -4.30 -25.62 -19.23
CA SER A 172 -4.76 -24.27 -18.92
C SER A 172 -5.91 -24.28 -17.91
N ALA A 173 -6.90 -25.18 -18.09
CA ALA A 173 -8.03 -25.31 -17.17
C ALA A 173 -7.58 -25.69 -15.75
N ARG A 174 -6.62 -26.62 -15.62
CA ARG A 174 -6.04 -27.00 -14.32
C ARG A 174 -5.31 -25.85 -13.63
N LEU A 175 -4.54 -25.06 -14.37
CA LEU A 175 -3.85 -23.88 -13.84
C LEU A 175 -4.87 -22.84 -13.35
N LEU A 176 -5.96 -22.61 -14.09
CA LEU A 176 -7.02 -21.69 -13.71
C LEU A 176 -7.78 -22.17 -12.46
N GLN A 177 -8.01 -23.47 -12.32
CA GLN A 177 -8.62 -24.04 -11.12
C GLN A 177 -7.73 -23.77 -9.89
N LEU A 178 -6.44 -24.13 -9.97
CA LEU A 178 -5.50 -23.88 -8.86
C LEU A 178 -5.38 -22.40 -8.54
N SER A 179 -5.37 -21.55 -9.56
CA SER A 179 -5.39 -20.09 -9.38
C SER A 179 -6.58 -19.64 -8.57
N ARG A 180 -7.81 -20.11 -8.91
CA ARG A 180 -9.03 -19.75 -8.16
C ARG A 180 -8.92 -20.16 -6.70
N GLU A 181 -8.47 -21.37 -6.41
CA GLU A 181 -8.31 -21.88 -5.05
C GLU A 181 -7.35 -21.00 -4.21
N LEU A 182 -6.25 -20.52 -4.82
CA LEU A 182 -5.30 -19.63 -4.16
C LEU A 182 -5.88 -18.23 -3.95
N LEU A 183 -6.53 -17.66 -4.98
CA LEU A 183 -7.13 -16.34 -4.92
C LEU A 183 -8.32 -16.30 -3.96
N ASP A 184 -9.15 -17.32 -3.90
CA ASP A 184 -10.27 -17.39 -2.96
C ASP A 184 -9.78 -17.37 -1.50
N ARG A 185 -8.70 -18.11 -1.18
CA ARG A 185 -8.06 -18.04 0.14
C ARG A 185 -7.47 -16.66 0.42
N PHE A 186 -6.76 -16.08 -0.53
CA PHE A 186 -6.19 -14.74 -0.41
C PHE A 186 -7.26 -13.69 -0.14
N HIS A 187 -8.33 -13.68 -0.93
CA HIS A 187 -9.43 -12.72 -0.77
C HIS A 187 -10.21 -12.93 0.54
N ALA A 188 -10.34 -14.17 1.01
CA ALA A 188 -10.95 -14.45 2.30
C ALA A 188 -10.15 -13.82 3.46
N VAL A 189 -8.81 -13.93 3.42
CA VAL A 189 -7.93 -13.29 4.41
C VAL A 189 -8.04 -11.76 4.32
N LEU A 190 -8.04 -11.18 3.10
CA LEU A 190 -8.21 -9.75 2.92
C LEU A 190 -9.54 -9.24 3.49
N ALA A 191 -10.63 -9.98 3.27
CA ALA A 191 -11.95 -9.64 3.81
C ALA A 191 -11.97 -9.68 5.34
N ASP A 192 -11.27 -10.63 5.96
CA ASP A 192 -11.15 -10.72 7.42
C ASP A 192 -10.32 -9.56 7.99
N LEU A 193 -9.20 -9.21 7.36
CA LEU A 193 -8.40 -8.04 7.73
C LEU A 193 -9.20 -6.74 7.65
N SER A 194 -10.05 -6.59 6.63
CA SER A 194 -10.93 -5.44 6.51
C SER A 194 -11.96 -5.34 7.64
N ARG A 195 -12.52 -6.48 8.10
CA ARG A 195 -13.52 -6.52 9.18
C ARG A 195 -12.93 -6.23 10.55
N THR A 196 -11.71 -6.64 10.80
CA THR A 196 -11.00 -6.39 12.07
C THR A 196 -10.57 -4.93 12.23
N GLY A 197 -11.02 -4.06 11.30
CA GLY A 197 -10.87 -2.60 11.43
C GLY A 197 -9.47 -2.09 11.21
N GLY A 198 -8.61 -2.88 10.58
CA GLY A 198 -7.25 -2.40 10.28
C GLY A 198 -6.44 -1.99 11.51
N GLU A 199 -6.79 -2.46 12.72
CA GLU A 199 -5.97 -2.21 13.92
C GLU A 199 -4.52 -2.66 13.75
N TRP A 200 -4.26 -3.47 12.73
CA TRP A 200 -2.93 -3.87 12.27
C TRP A 200 -2.30 -2.91 11.25
N ALA A 201 -3.07 -1.97 10.68
CA ALA A 201 -2.55 -0.90 9.80
C ALA A 201 -1.76 0.17 10.59
N GLY A 202 -1.70 0.06 11.89
CA GLY A 202 -1.05 1.00 12.80
C GLY A 202 0.43 0.75 13.06
N ALA A 203 1.19 0.12 12.17
CA ALA A 203 2.62 0.30 12.20
C ALA A 203 2.96 1.70 11.66
N VAL A 204 2.69 2.71 12.46
CA VAL A 204 3.31 4.02 12.32
C VAL A 204 4.81 3.78 12.44
N PHE A 205 5.51 3.77 11.30
CA PHE A 205 6.96 3.89 11.32
C PHE A 205 7.25 5.35 11.68
N PRO A 206 7.74 5.65 12.89
CA PRO A 206 8.16 7.00 13.21
C PRO A 206 9.23 7.37 12.20
N SER A 207 9.00 8.42 11.42
CA SER A 207 10.07 9.09 10.70
C SER A 207 11.12 9.46 11.76
N LYS A 208 12.34 8.94 11.63
CA LYS A 208 13.44 9.29 12.53
C LYS A 208 13.56 10.80 12.57
N GLY A 209 13.31 11.41 13.72
CA GLY A 209 13.50 12.83 13.93
C GLY A 209 12.64 13.42 15.04
N PHE A 210 12.68 12.83 16.24
CA PHE A 210 12.44 13.56 17.47
C PHE A 210 13.53 13.17 18.47
N GLU A 211 14.66 13.87 18.42
CA GLU A 211 15.44 14.10 19.62
C GLU A 211 14.91 15.40 20.24
N ILE A 212 14.37 15.28 21.47
CA ILE A 212 14.02 16.40 22.36
C ILE A 212 15.29 16.86 23.03
#